data_ad682fdee27c6cbe5056227d103bcba8
#
_entry.id   ad682fdee27c6cbe5056227d103bcba8
#
_cell.length_a   1.000
_cell.length_b   1.000
_cell.length_c   1.000
_cell.angle_alpha   90.00
_cell.angle_beta   90.00
_cell.angle_gamma   90.00
#
_symmetry.space_group_name_H-M   'P 1'
#
loop_
_entity.id
_entity.type
_entity.pdbx_description
1 polymer ?
#
loop_
_entity_poly.entity_id
_entity_poly.type
_entity_poly.pdbx_seq_one_letter_code
_entity_poly.pdbx_strand_id
1 'polypeptide(L)'
;MRPNISHYCQKCLAANPLGQEFCARCGTRLMIIVEPSSARFEAGPTTVSTEEHLLERISAAENRVSRLAERLERSLDLLLRYAQNAYFDRSLIRALVALLTEDGVVETERLERMWSERCRRDSVEQDENVHRDELRVRILAATNLADKQVFEQLVNEGFVLLEDKQIPQGITKLQRAAELAGDNAPLDLFIGEHFFRRGKTKQARAYLAKAHAALPEDRRISLLLGLTCADDGEVALAKDLLSTATTDGVSSFAGHYGLGWVFVAEKKWRRALGEFKRALTVRPSAEAHYVLGCLYYELNRDGLAVRHLRKATEMDAGYTEAFSLLAQAYERTGRKELARQALEKAGRKNGSLFQVPKSGALRLMSGADKRLAEALREDALATDFTNGH
;
A
#
# COMPACT_ATOMS: atom_id res chain seq x y z
N MET A 1 11.96 29.31 -51.74
CA MET A 1 11.35 28.61 -50.59
C MET A 1 12.19 27.36 -50.36
N ARG A 2 12.96 27.29 -49.26
CA ARG A 2 13.72 26.08 -48.92
C ARG A 2 12.74 25.01 -48.44
N PRO A 3 12.82 23.78 -48.92
CA PRO A 3 11.96 22.72 -48.39
C PRO A 3 12.26 22.55 -46.89
N ASN A 4 11.23 22.63 -46.07
CA ASN A 4 11.32 22.33 -44.64
C ASN A 4 11.62 20.86 -44.49
N ILE A 5 12.89 20.50 -44.44
CA ILE A 5 13.29 19.11 -44.19
C ILE A 5 13.06 18.88 -42.69
N SER A 6 12.10 18.05 -42.37
CA SER A 6 11.80 17.61 -41.01
C SER A 6 12.11 16.13 -40.86
N HIS A 7 12.63 15.73 -39.70
CA HIS A 7 12.75 14.32 -39.37
C HIS A 7 11.68 13.90 -38.36
N TYR A 8 11.24 12.66 -38.47
CA TYR A 8 10.16 12.15 -37.65
C TYR A 8 10.71 11.45 -36.42
N CYS A 9 10.07 11.69 -35.28
CA CYS A 9 10.40 10.99 -34.03
C CYS A 9 10.10 9.51 -34.14
N GLN A 10 11.07 8.67 -33.80
CA GLN A 10 10.96 7.21 -33.86
C GLN A 10 9.93 6.63 -32.85
N LYS A 11 9.49 7.41 -31.87
CA LYS A 11 8.53 6.96 -30.86
C LYS A 11 7.10 7.44 -31.14
N CYS A 12 6.90 8.69 -31.53
CA CYS A 12 5.55 9.28 -31.67
C CYS A 12 5.25 9.79 -33.09
N LEU A 13 6.15 9.57 -34.03
CA LEU A 13 6.05 9.99 -35.47
C LEU A 13 5.79 11.47 -35.66
N ALA A 14 5.99 12.34 -34.68
CA ALA A 14 5.89 13.77 -34.84
C ALA A 14 7.06 14.33 -35.69
N ALA A 15 6.75 15.20 -36.59
CA ALA A 15 7.77 15.94 -37.40
C ALA A 15 8.50 16.93 -36.49
N ASN A 16 9.84 16.96 -36.59
CA ASN A 16 10.71 17.84 -35.82
C ASN A 16 11.68 18.55 -36.80
N PRO A 17 12.08 19.80 -36.55
CA PRO A 17 13.12 20.48 -37.34
C PRO A 17 14.44 19.70 -37.25
N LEU A 18 15.22 19.75 -38.35
CA LEU A 18 16.57 19.20 -38.37
C LEU A 18 17.46 19.90 -37.33
N GLY A 19 18.26 19.13 -36.59
CA GLY A 19 19.18 19.67 -35.58
C GLY A 19 18.59 19.69 -34.16
N GLN A 20 17.36 19.27 -33.96
CA GLN A 20 16.74 19.17 -32.63
C GLN A 20 17.13 17.84 -31.95
N GLU A 21 17.72 17.91 -30.76
CA GLU A 21 18.18 16.71 -30.04
C GLU A 21 17.03 15.90 -29.45
N PHE A 22 15.92 16.53 -29.11
CA PHE A 22 14.78 15.90 -28.47
C PHE A 22 13.49 16.22 -29.24
N CYS A 23 12.58 15.26 -29.32
CA CYS A 23 11.28 15.45 -29.91
C CYS A 23 10.44 16.46 -29.14
N ALA A 24 9.94 17.49 -29.83
CA ALA A 24 9.11 18.54 -29.23
C ALA A 24 7.79 18.00 -28.64
N ARG A 25 7.31 16.81 -29.10
CA ARG A 25 6.04 16.24 -28.67
C ARG A 25 6.15 15.25 -27.51
N CYS A 26 7.18 14.41 -27.50
CA CYS A 26 7.28 13.30 -26.52
C CYS A 26 8.60 13.26 -25.75
N GLY A 27 9.50 14.24 -25.92
CA GLY A 27 10.77 14.32 -25.21
C GLY A 27 11.79 13.21 -25.55
N THR A 28 11.47 12.30 -26.47
CA THR A 28 12.40 11.23 -26.85
C THR A 28 13.59 11.83 -27.60
N ARG A 29 14.81 11.42 -27.22
CA ARG A 29 16.03 11.84 -27.91
C ARG A 29 15.97 11.41 -29.38
N LEU A 30 16.07 12.37 -30.27
CA LEU A 30 16.09 12.13 -31.71
C LEU A 30 17.48 11.70 -32.13
N MET A 31 17.57 10.74 -33.04
CA MET A 31 18.88 10.43 -33.65
C MET A 31 19.27 11.56 -34.60
N ILE A 32 20.19 12.37 -34.12
CA ILE A 32 20.78 13.41 -34.98
C ILE A 32 21.81 12.72 -35.86
N ILE A 33 21.61 12.81 -37.16
CA ILE A 33 22.65 12.49 -38.14
C ILE A 33 23.59 13.70 -38.13
N VAL A 34 24.70 13.59 -37.40
CA VAL A 34 25.76 14.60 -37.42
C VAL A 34 26.55 14.33 -38.70
N GLU A 35 26.53 15.28 -39.64
CA GLU A 35 27.49 15.27 -40.73
C GLU A 35 28.92 15.29 -40.14
N PRO A 36 29.81 14.39 -40.55
CA PRO A 36 31.18 14.45 -40.11
C PRO A 36 31.80 15.79 -40.52
N SER A 37 32.35 16.51 -39.54
CA SER A 37 32.88 17.87 -39.68
C SER A 37 34.12 18.02 -40.60
N SER A 38 34.47 16.98 -41.34
CA SER A 38 35.60 16.94 -42.30
C SER A 38 35.26 17.26 -43.75
N ALA A 39 34.00 17.52 -44.10
CA ALA A 39 33.63 17.87 -45.46
C ALA A 39 33.49 19.38 -45.65
N ARG A 40 34.55 20.15 -45.44
CA ARG A 40 34.71 21.43 -46.10
C ARG A 40 35.25 21.15 -47.53
N PHE A 41 34.41 20.64 -48.39
CA PHE A 41 34.64 20.70 -49.83
C PHE A 41 33.46 21.45 -50.45
N GLU A 42 33.75 22.52 -51.11
CA GLU A 42 32.89 23.22 -52.03
C GLU A 42 32.47 22.23 -53.15
N ALA A 43 31.41 21.50 -52.90
CA ALA A 43 30.71 20.76 -53.92
C ALA A 43 29.24 21.08 -53.78
N GLY A 44 28.59 21.44 -54.88
CA GLY A 44 27.18 21.79 -54.93
C GLY A 44 26.26 20.76 -54.31
N PRO A 45 24.95 21.00 -54.23
CA PRO A 45 24.02 20.21 -53.49
C PRO A 45 23.99 18.76 -54.02
N THR A 46 24.79 17.88 -53.44
CA THR A 46 24.62 16.45 -53.61
C THR A 46 23.34 16.09 -52.92
N THR A 47 22.28 15.88 -53.66
CA THR A 47 21.07 15.19 -53.22
C THR A 47 21.51 13.79 -52.84
N VAL A 48 21.81 13.60 -51.55
CA VAL A 48 21.88 12.23 -50.97
C VAL A 48 20.53 11.62 -51.29
N SER A 49 20.54 10.57 -52.11
CA SER A 49 19.32 9.93 -52.57
C SER A 49 18.54 9.44 -51.35
N THR A 50 17.24 9.63 -51.34
CA THR A 50 16.37 9.11 -50.28
C THR A 50 16.57 7.64 -50.09
N GLU A 51 17.06 6.92 -51.08
CA GLU A 51 17.43 5.51 -51.03
C GLU A 51 18.67 5.24 -50.19
N GLU A 52 19.73 6.03 -50.28
CA GLU A 52 20.94 5.87 -49.45
C GLU A 52 20.62 6.10 -47.99
N HIS A 53 19.82 7.11 -47.67
CA HIS A 53 19.38 7.35 -46.30
C HIS A 53 18.50 6.21 -45.74
N LEU A 54 17.64 5.63 -46.57
CA LEU A 54 16.84 4.45 -46.18
C LEU A 54 17.73 3.21 -45.98
N LEU A 55 18.73 2.99 -46.82
CA LEU A 55 19.68 1.91 -46.69
C LEU A 55 20.52 2.00 -45.41
N GLU A 56 20.99 3.19 -45.03
CA GLU A 56 21.67 3.41 -43.75
C GLU A 56 20.76 3.12 -42.55
N ARG A 57 19.51 3.54 -42.59
CA ARG A 57 18.55 3.26 -41.54
C ARG A 57 18.23 1.76 -41.41
N ILE A 58 18.10 1.07 -42.53
CA ILE A 58 17.90 -0.40 -42.55
C ILE A 58 19.13 -1.09 -41.95
N SER A 59 20.34 -0.74 -42.39
CA SER A 59 21.57 -1.29 -41.86
C SER A 59 21.76 -1.03 -40.36
N ALA A 60 21.41 0.17 -39.90
CA ALA A 60 21.41 0.48 -38.45
C ALA A 60 20.37 -0.32 -37.66
N ALA A 61 19.20 -0.59 -38.24
CA ALA A 61 18.16 -1.43 -37.64
C ALA A 61 18.60 -2.90 -37.61
N GLU A 62 19.16 -3.43 -38.69
CA GLU A 62 19.73 -4.78 -38.78
C GLU A 62 20.83 -5.01 -37.72
N ASN A 63 21.74 -4.05 -37.57
CA ASN A 63 22.78 -4.09 -36.55
C ASN A 63 22.21 -4.09 -35.12
N ARG A 64 21.10 -3.38 -34.90
CA ARG A 64 20.41 -3.41 -33.59
C ARG A 64 19.73 -4.75 -33.34
N VAL A 65 19.05 -5.28 -34.33
CA VAL A 65 18.42 -6.61 -34.27
C VAL A 65 19.47 -7.67 -33.97
N SER A 66 20.61 -7.65 -34.70
CA SER A 66 21.72 -8.60 -34.48
C SER A 66 22.28 -8.51 -33.06
N ARG A 67 22.50 -7.29 -32.54
CA ARG A 67 22.95 -7.11 -31.15
C ARG A 67 21.93 -7.58 -30.10
N LEU A 68 20.64 -7.38 -30.39
CA LEU A 68 19.57 -7.88 -29.52
C LEU A 68 19.50 -9.40 -29.55
N ALA A 69 19.63 -10.02 -30.74
CA ALA A 69 19.71 -11.47 -30.91
C ALA A 69 20.89 -12.07 -30.13
N GLU A 70 22.10 -11.52 -30.26
CA GLU A 70 23.25 -11.94 -29.49
C GLU A 70 23.06 -11.83 -27.97
N ARG A 71 22.41 -10.75 -27.49
CA ARG A 71 22.10 -10.59 -26.08
C ARG A 71 21.10 -11.63 -25.60
N LEU A 72 20.11 -11.91 -26.43
CA LEU A 72 19.08 -12.90 -26.14
C LEU A 72 19.67 -14.30 -26.09
N GLU A 73 20.55 -14.68 -27.05
CA GLU A 73 21.27 -15.95 -27.06
C GLU A 73 22.13 -16.13 -25.79
N ARG A 74 22.90 -15.10 -25.41
CA ARG A 74 23.71 -15.12 -24.17
C ARG A 74 22.84 -15.30 -22.93
N SER A 75 21.70 -14.60 -22.88
CA SER A 75 20.77 -14.73 -21.76
C SER A 75 20.14 -16.13 -21.70
N LEU A 76 19.78 -16.70 -22.85
CA LEU A 76 19.26 -18.07 -22.93
C LEU A 76 20.33 -19.11 -22.53
N ASP A 77 21.57 -18.95 -22.96
CA ASP A 77 22.67 -19.84 -22.55
C ASP A 77 22.90 -19.78 -21.03
N LEU A 78 22.87 -18.60 -20.43
CA LEU A 78 22.96 -18.45 -18.98
C LEU A 78 21.79 -19.10 -18.25
N LEU A 79 20.56 -18.94 -18.77
CA LEU A 79 19.37 -19.57 -18.18
C LEU A 79 19.43 -21.09 -18.30
N LEU A 80 19.92 -21.64 -19.44
CA LEU A 80 20.10 -23.08 -19.62
C LEU A 80 21.13 -23.63 -18.64
N ARG A 81 22.27 -22.98 -18.48
CA ARG A 81 23.29 -23.38 -17.49
C ARG A 81 22.73 -23.31 -16.06
N TYR A 82 21.98 -22.27 -15.74
CA TYR A 82 21.33 -22.16 -14.43
C TYR A 82 20.33 -23.27 -14.18
N ALA A 83 19.50 -23.58 -15.19
CA ALA A 83 18.54 -24.69 -15.12
C ALA A 83 19.21 -26.07 -14.97
N GLN A 84 20.33 -26.29 -15.67
CA GLN A 84 21.10 -27.51 -15.52
C GLN A 84 21.71 -27.65 -14.13
N ASN A 85 22.33 -26.61 -13.60
CA ASN A 85 22.87 -26.59 -12.24
C ASN A 85 21.77 -26.83 -11.20
N ALA A 86 20.62 -26.16 -11.33
CA ALA A 86 19.47 -26.37 -10.44
C ALA A 86 18.95 -27.83 -10.49
N TYR A 87 19.03 -28.49 -11.63
CA TYR A 87 18.67 -29.92 -11.74
C TYR A 87 19.64 -30.81 -10.96
N PHE A 88 20.95 -30.57 -11.07
CA PHE A 88 21.96 -31.35 -10.33
C PHE A 88 21.84 -31.09 -8.81
N ASP A 89 21.68 -29.83 -8.39
CA ASP A 89 21.48 -29.49 -6.99
C ASP A 89 20.23 -30.16 -6.43
N ARG A 90 19.14 -30.16 -7.17
CA ARG A 90 17.90 -30.84 -6.78
C ARG A 90 18.07 -32.36 -6.64
N SER A 91 18.83 -32.97 -7.52
CA SER A 91 19.14 -34.42 -7.48
C SER A 91 20.01 -34.76 -6.27
N LEU A 92 21.02 -33.95 -5.98
CA LEU A 92 21.88 -34.07 -4.81
C LEU A 92 21.10 -33.93 -3.51
N ILE A 93 20.25 -32.88 -3.42
CA ILE A 93 19.41 -32.65 -2.25
C ILE A 93 18.47 -33.84 -2.03
N ARG A 94 17.85 -34.37 -3.08
CA ARG A 94 16.99 -35.58 -2.98
C ARG A 94 17.75 -36.79 -2.46
N ALA A 95 18.96 -37.03 -2.95
CA ALA A 95 19.80 -38.13 -2.49
C ALA A 95 20.19 -37.94 -1.01
N LEU A 96 20.57 -36.75 -0.60
CA LEU A 96 20.88 -36.43 0.79
C LEU A 96 19.68 -36.60 1.73
N VAL A 97 18.49 -36.14 1.31
CA VAL A 97 17.25 -36.32 2.10
C VAL A 97 16.93 -37.81 2.24
N ALA A 98 17.06 -38.61 1.14
CA ALA A 98 16.84 -40.05 1.20
C ALA A 98 17.77 -40.73 2.18
N LEU A 99 19.09 -40.48 2.11
CA LEU A 99 20.08 -41.02 3.05
C LEU A 99 19.79 -40.65 4.51
N LEU A 100 19.50 -39.38 4.77
CA LEU A 100 19.21 -38.90 6.13
C LEU A 100 17.88 -39.46 6.69
N THR A 101 16.95 -39.81 5.81
CA THR A 101 15.69 -40.45 6.19
C THR A 101 15.90 -41.92 6.46
N GLU A 102 16.70 -42.64 5.64
CA GLU A 102 17.06 -44.03 5.86
C GLU A 102 17.83 -44.23 7.15
N ASP A 103 18.73 -43.31 7.50
CA ASP A 103 19.49 -43.29 8.74
C ASP A 103 18.66 -42.85 9.96
N GLY A 104 17.40 -42.48 9.78
CA GLY A 104 16.50 -42.03 10.85
C GLY A 104 16.86 -40.70 11.49
N VAL A 105 17.74 -39.92 10.86
CA VAL A 105 18.20 -38.61 11.35
C VAL A 105 17.15 -37.53 11.09
N VAL A 106 16.36 -37.66 10.01
CA VAL A 106 15.35 -36.69 9.60
C VAL A 106 13.99 -37.37 9.43
N GLU A 107 12.97 -36.80 10.10
CA GLU A 107 11.57 -37.18 9.88
C GLU A 107 11.03 -36.44 8.65
N THR A 108 10.56 -37.19 7.66
CA THR A 108 10.05 -36.63 6.38
C THR A 108 8.95 -35.60 6.59
N GLU A 109 7.98 -35.90 7.48
CA GLU A 109 6.87 -34.97 7.77
C GLU A 109 7.32 -33.65 8.43
N ARG A 110 8.38 -33.74 9.27
CA ARG A 110 8.96 -32.55 9.88
C ARG A 110 9.70 -31.69 8.85
N LEU A 111 10.45 -32.36 7.96
CA LEU A 111 11.15 -31.67 6.88
C LEU A 111 10.16 -30.96 5.93
N GLU A 112 9.08 -31.64 5.52
CA GLU A 112 8.06 -31.07 4.64
C GLU A 112 7.35 -29.86 5.30
N ARG A 113 7.03 -29.93 6.58
CA ARG A 113 6.46 -28.79 7.30
C ARG A 113 7.42 -27.61 7.37
N MET A 114 8.68 -27.84 7.71
CA MET A 114 9.70 -26.79 7.74
C MET A 114 9.95 -26.19 6.37
N TRP A 115 9.98 -27.02 5.33
CA TRP A 115 10.19 -26.59 3.95
C TRP A 115 9.01 -25.74 3.45
N SER A 116 7.78 -26.20 3.62
CA SER A 116 6.59 -25.48 3.20
C SER A 116 6.45 -24.12 3.94
N GLU A 117 6.77 -24.11 5.23
CA GLU A 117 6.78 -22.85 6.01
C GLU A 117 7.87 -21.88 5.49
N ARG A 118 9.06 -22.39 5.14
CA ARG A 118 10.13 -21.57 4.58
C ARG A 118 9.78 -21.02 3.20
N CYS A 119 9.29 -21.89 2.30
CA CYS A 119 8.84 -21.46 0.97
C CYS A 119 7.75 -20.39 1.05
N ARG A 120 6.80 -20.53 2.01
CA ARG A 120 5.78 -19.51 2.23
C ARG A 120 6.38 -18.17 2.70
N ARG A 121 7.36 -18.20 3.60
CA ARG A 121 8.05 -16.98 4.06
C ARG A 121 8.84 -16.33 2.93
N ASP A 122 9.59 -17.12 2.20
CA ASP A 122 10.42 -16.64 1.08
C ASP A 122 9.54 -16.04 -0.03
N SER A 123 8.37 -16.64 -0.32
CA SER A 123 7.39 -16.09 -1.26
C SER A 123 6.84 -14.74 -0.80
N VAL A 124 6.43 -14.64 0.48
CA VAL A 124 5.94 -13.37 1.03
C VAL A 124 7.03 -12.29 1.01
N GLU A 125 8.27 -12.64 1.38
CA GLU A 125 9.39 -11.70 1.35
C GLU A 125 9.72 -11.24 -0.09
N GLN A 126 9.61 -12.16 -1.06
CA GLN A 126 9.81 -11.83 -2.47
C GLN A 126 8.70 -10.90 -3.01
N ASP A 127 7.44 -11.18 -2.68
CA ASP A 127 6.32 -10.32 -3.06
C ASP A 127 6.44 -8.92 -2.45
N GLU A 128 6.86 -8.83 -1.17
CA GLU A 128 7.14 -7.55 -0.52
C GLU A 128 8.28 -6.78 -1.19
N ASN A 129 9.33 -7.47 -1.65
CA ASN A 129 10.46 -6.84 -2.33
C ASN A 129 10.05 -6.30 -3.70
N VAL A 130 9.31 -7.10 -4.48
CA VAL A 130 8.77 -6.65 -5.79
C VAL A 130 7.89 -5.42 -5.61
N HIS A 131 6.99 -5.44 -4.63
CA HIS A 131 6.13 -4.29 -4.36
C HIS A 131 6.92 -3.03 -3.95
N ARG A 132 8.00 -3.20 -3.18
CA ARG A 132 8.89 -2.08 -2.81
C ARG A 132 9.63 -1.51 -4.01
N ASP A 133 10.12 -2.36 -4.91
CA ASP A 133 10.79 -1.93 -6.13
C ASP A 133 9.84 -1.17 -7.07
N GLU A 134 8.62 -1.66 -7.25
CA GLU A 134 7.58 -0.96 -8.02
C GLU A 134 7.25 0.41 -7.42
N LEU A 135 7.13 0.48 -6.10
CA LEU A 135 6.89 1.72 -5.39
C LEU A 135 8.06 2.71 -5.57
N ARG A 136 9.32 2.22 -5.46
CA ARG A 136 10.52 3.03 -5.71
C ARG A 136 10.51 3.63 -7.11
N VAL A 137 10.20 2.82 -8.12
CA VAL A 137 10.09 3.29 -9.52
C VAL A 137 8.99 4.35 -9.65
N ARG A 138 7.82 4.16 -9.03
CA ARG A 138 6.73 5.16 -9.05
C ARG A 138 7.13 6.47 -8.39
N ILE A 139 7.82 6.41 -7.25
CA ILE A 139 8.33 7.61 -6.54
C ILE A 139 9.29 8.38 -7.41
N LEU A 140 10.25 7.70 -8.05
CA LEU A 140 11.23 8.34 -8.92
C LEU A 140 10.59 8.93 -10.18
N ALA A 141 9.58 8.26 -10.73
CA ALA A 141 8.85 8.74 -11.92
C ALA A 141 7.96 9.96 -11.61
N ALA A 142 7.43 10.08 -10.41
CA ALA A 142 6.53 11.17 -10.02
C ALA A 142 7.25 12.49 -9.69
N THR A 143 8.59 12.54 -9.80
CA THR A 143 9.39 13.70 -9.39
C THR A 143 9.67 14.65 -10.56
N ASN A 144 9.34 15.93 -10.38
CA ASN A 144 9.58 17.03 -11.35
C ASN A 144 10.70 18.00 -10.93
N LEU A 145 11.66 17.55 -10.13
CA LEU A 145 12.77 18.39 -9.66
C LEU A 145 13.77 18.73 -10.80
N ALA A 146 14.33 19.93 -10.74
CA ALA A 146 15.40 20.35 -11.65
C ALA A 146 16.71 19.56 -11.39
N ASP A 147 17.04 19.31 -10.11
CA ASP A 147 18.16 18.47 -9.69
C ASP A 147 17.61 17.20 -9.03
N LYS A 148 17.59 16.12 -9.81
CA LYS A 148 17.06 14.82 -9.35
C LYS A 148 18.08 13.97 -8.59
N GLN A 149 19.39 14.26 -8.74
CA GLN A 149 20.42 13.35 -8.23
C GLN A 149 20.36 13.13 -6.72
N VAL A 150 20.27 14.22 -5.95
CA VAL A 150 20.19 14.13 -4.49
C VAL A 150 18.90 13.44 -4.03
N PHE A 151 17.79 13.71 -4.70
CA PHE A 151 16.52 13.05 -4.40
C PHE A 151 16.59 11.56 -4.68
N GLU A 152 17.06 11.16 -5.87
CA GLU A 152 17.21 9.76 -6.27
C GLU A 152 18.16 9.01 -5.32
N GLN A 153 19.26 9.64 -4.91
CA GLN A 153 20.19 9.07 -3.94
C GLN A 153 19.50 8.82 -2.59
N LEU A 154 18.78 9.81 -2.04
CA LEU A 154 18.08 9.68 -0.76
C LEU A 154 16.99 8.61 -0.80
N VAL A 155 16.23 8.51 -1.90
CA VAL A 155 15.22 7.49 -2.09
C VAL A 155 15.88 6.10 -2.13
N ASN A 156 16.92 5.92 -2.95
CA ASN A 156 17.61 4.64 -3.07
C ASN A 156 18.26 4.21 -1.74
N GLU A 157 18.98 5.11 -1.07
CA GLU A 157 19.54 4.82 0.26
C GLU A 157 18.46 4.48 1.28
N GLY A 158 17.31 5.19 1.24
CA GLY A 158 16.17 4.93 2.10
C GLY A 158 15.62 3.52 1.90
N PHE A 159 15.40 3.09 0.67
CA PHE A 159 14.90 1.74 0.36
C PHE A 159 15.89 0.64 0.71
N VAL A 160 17.20 0.82 0.44
CA VAL A 160 18.26 -0.12 0.87
C VAL A 160 18.25 -0.30 2.39
N LEU A 161 18.14 0.79 3.16
CA LEU A 161 18.06 0.70 4.61
C LEU A 161 16.78 0.00 5.10
N LEU A 162 15.67 0.10 4.35
CA LEU A 162 14.44 -0.66 4.66
C LEU A 162 14.62 -2.16 4.39
N GLU A 163 15.34 -2.54 3.33
CA GLU A 163 15.70 -3.93 3.02
C GLU A 163 16.60 -4.52 4.11
N ASP A 164 17.57 -3.74 4.59
CA ASP A 164 18.45 -4.10 5.71
C ASP A 164 17.76 -4.10 7.08
N LYS A 165 16.42 -3.93 7.11
CA LYS A 165 15.62 -3.85 8.35
C LYS A 165 15.97 -2.67 9.28
N GLN A 166 16.71 -1.69 8.78
CA GLN A 166 17.06 -0.44 9.47
C GLN A 166 15.93 0.62 9.27
N ILE A 167 14.70 0.24 9.59
CA ILE A 167 13.49 1.00 9.29
C ILE A 167 13.55 2.48 9.75
N PRO A 168 14.00 2.81 10.98
CA PRO A 168 14.02 4.23 11.41
C PRO A 168 14.93 5.10 10.56
N GLN A 169 16.10 4.59 10.16
CA GLN A 169 17.06 5.32 9.35
C GLN A 169 16.55 5.46 7.90
N GLY A 170 15.99 4.38 7.33
CA GLY A 170 15.38 4.40 6.01
C GLY A 170 14.27 5.44 5.90
N ILE A 171 13.34 5.45 6.87
CA ILE A 171 12.26 6.45 6.91
C ILE A 171 12.80 7.88 7.06
N THR A 172 13.85 8.09 7.86
CA THR A 172 14.46 9.42 7.98
C THR A 172 15.05 9.91 6.65
N LYS A 173 15.65 9.03 5.85
CA LYS A 173 16.14 9.37 4.51
C LYS A 173 14.98 9.71 3.57
N LEU A 174 13.91 8.91 3.58
CA LEU A 174 12.73 9.15 2.78
C LEU A 174 11.99 10.44 3.18
N GLN A 175 11.97 10.81 4.46
CA GLN A 175 11.43 12.09 4.92
C GLN A 175 12.23 13.27 4.35
N ARG A 176 13.56 13.19 4.34
CA ARG A 176 14.40 14.22 3.69
C ARG A 176 14.14 14.30 2.18
N ALA A 177 13.96 13.16 1.52
CA ALA A 177 13.57 13.15 0.12
C ALA A 177 12.22 13.83 -0.11
N ALA A 178 11.21 13.59 0.76
CA ALA A 178 9.90 14.23 0.68
C ALA A 178 9.95 15.75 0.94
N GLU A 179 10.87 16.23 1.78
CA GLU A 179 11.11 17.67 1.98
C GLU A 179 11.68 18.34 0.72
N LEU A 180 12.54 17.63 -0.02
CA LEU A 180 13.11 18.14 -1.28
C LEU A 180 12.10 18.11 -2.43
N ALA A 181 11.29 17.06 -2.51
CA ALA A 181 10.36 16.86 -3.64
C ALA A 181 9.14 17.77 -3.60
N GLY A 182 8.73 18.23 -2.42
CA GLY A 182 7.51 19.05 -2.22
C GLY A 182 6.22 18.26 -2.44
N ASP A 183 5.96 17.83 -3.66
CA ASP A 183 4.69 17.19 -4.08
C ASP A 183 4.95 15.81 -4.72
N ASN A 184 5.35 14.82 -3.93
CA ASN A 184 5.49 13.44 -4.39
C ASN A 184 4.47 12.55 -3.68
N ALA A 185 3.26 12.45 -4.23
CA ALA A 185 2.16 11.71 -3.60
C ALA A 185 2.50 10.24 -3.26
N PRO A 186 3.16 9.43 -4.12
CA PRO A 186 3.55 8.07 -3.76
C PRO A 186 4.50 8.01 -2.56
N LEU A 187 5.44 8.95 -2.44
CA LEU A 187 6.38 9.00 -1.32
C LEU A 187 5.68 9.45 -0.04
N ASP A 188 4.85 10.50 -0.12
CA ASP A 188 4.10 11.00 1.03
C ASP A 188 3.09 9.96 1.53
N LEU A 189 2.42 9.23 0.63
CA LEU A 189 1.54 8.12 1.00
C LEU A 189 2.31 7.04 1.75
N PHE A 190 3.45 6.60 1.24
CA PHE A 190 4.26 5.56 1.88
C PHE A 190 4.72 5.95 3.29
N ILE A 191 5.22 7.17 3.45
CA ILE A 191 5.63 7.69 4.77
C ILE A 191 4.40 7.82 5.69
N GLY A 192 3.28 8.31 5.16
CA GLY A 192 2.01 8.43 5.87
C GLY A 192 1.51 7.08 6.38
N GLU A 193 1.50 6.04 5.54
CA GLU A 193 1.13 4.67 5.91
C GLU A 193 2.06 4.09 6.98
N HIS A 194 3.35 4.36 6.88
CA HIS A 194 4.31 3.92 7.89
C HIS A 194 3.99 4.49 9.28
N PHE A 195 3.70 5.79 9.37
CA PHE A 195 3.33 6.41 10.63
C PHE A 195 1.94 6.00 11.10
N PHE A 196 1.00 5.81 10.17
CA PHE A 196 -0.33 5.32 10.46
C PHE A 196 -0.28 3.92 11.09
N ARG A 197 0.47 2.99 10.49
CA ARG A 197 0.70 1.62 11.03
C ARG A 197 1.23 1.63 12.46
N ARG A 198 2.07 2.60 12.81
CA ARG A 198 2.63 2.78 14.15
C ARG A 198 1.73 3.56 15.12
N GLY A 199 0.54 3.97 14.69
CA GLY A 199 -0.38 4.76 15.50
C GLY A 199 0.09 6.20 15.77
N LYS A 200 1.06 6.70 15.00
CA LYS A 200 1.54 8.08 15.07
C LYS A 200 0.66 8.99 14.22
N THR A 201 -0.59 9.16 14.63
CA THR A 201 -1.67 9.79 13.85
C THR A 201 -1.33 11.20 13.36
N LYS A 202 -0.72 12.04 14.19
CA LYS A 202 -0.32 13.40 13.81
C LYS A 202 0.72 13.43 12.69
N GLN A 203 1.74 12.55 12.77
CA GLN A 203 2.77 12.45 11.74
C GLN A 203 2.18 11.86 10.45
N ALA A 204 1.38 10.81 10.55
CA ALA A 204 0.67 10.22 9.43
C ALA A 204 -0.17 11.26 8.69
N ARG A 205 -0.96 12.05 9.43
CA ARG A 205 -1.82 13.08 8.88
C ARG A 205 -1.06 14.12 8.06
N ALA A 206 0.11 14.57 8.54
CA ALA A 206 0.89 15.58 7.83
C ALA A 206 1.30 15.13 6.42
N TYR A 207 1.72 13.87 6.27
CA TYR A 207 2.09 13.29 4.98
C TYR A 207 0.86 12.92 4.13
N LEU A 208 -0.16 12.32 4.75
CA LEU A 208 -1.39 11.96 4.05
C LEU A 208 -2.13 13.19 3.50
N ALA A 209 -2.08 14.34 4.19
CA ALA A 209 -2.64 15.58 3.70
C ALA A 209 -1.91 16.10 2.45
N LYS A 210 -0.58 15.98 2.37
CA LYS A 210 0.19 16.31 1.16
C LYS A 210 -0.16 15.36 0.02
N ALA A 211 -0.21 14.06 0.29
CA ALA A 211 -0.60 13.07 -0.70
C ALA A 211 -2.01 13.31 -1.25
N HIS A 212 -2.96 13.65 -0.38
CA HIS A 212 -4.34 13.98 -0.78
C HIS A 212 -4.43 15.28 -1.59
N ALA A 213 -3.61 16.28 -1.29
CA ALA A 213 -3.57 17.52 -2.08
C ALA A 213 -3.13 17.26 -3.53
N ALA A 214 -2.22 16.30 -3.74
CA ALA A 214 -1.76 15.89 -5.07
C ALA A 214 -2.72 14.91 -5.76
N LEU A 215 -3.38 14.02 -5.02
CA LEU A 215 -4.28 12.98 -5.51
C LEU A 215 -5.59 12.96 -4.71
N PRO A 216 -6.49 13.94 -4.89
CA PRO A 216 -7.72 14.06 -4.10
C PRO A 216 -8.74 12.95 -4.36
N GLU A 217 -8.69 12.31 -5.53
CA GLU A 217 -9.60 11.22 -5.93
C GLU A 217 -9.14 9.85 -5.41
N ASP A 218 -7.95 9.75 -4.82
CA ASP A 218 -7.46 8.48 -4.30
C ASP A 218 -8.20 8.12 -3.00
N ARG A 219 -8.99 7.04 -3.10
CA ARG A 219 -9.84 6.57 -1.99
C ARG A 219 -9.03 6.03 -0.81
N ARG A 220 -7.86 5.42 -1.09
CA ARG A 220 -6.97 4.91 -0.04
C ARG A 220 -6.42 6.05 0.80
N ILE A 221 -5.95 7.11 0.14
CA ILE A 221 -5.49 8.32 0.81
C ILE A 221 -6.63 8.95 1.60
N SER A 222 -7.82 9.07 1.00
CA SER A 222 -9.01 9.60 1.64
C SER A 222 -9.42 8.79 2.88
N LEU A 223 -9.35 7.45 2.83
CA LEU A 223 -9.62 6.59 3.99
C LEU A 223 -8.65 6.86 5.13
N LEU A 224 -7.36 6.79 4.86
CA LEU A 224 -6.31 6.94 5.89
C LEU A 224 -6.32 8.34 6.49
N LEU A 225 -6.44 9.37 5.65
CA LEU A 225 -6.54 10.76 6.09
C LEU A 225 -7.82 11.00 6.90
N GLY A 226 -8.96 10.47 6.45
CA GLY A 226 -10.23 10.58 7.14
C GLY A 226 -10.21 9.98 8.55
N LEU A 227 -9.57 8.82 8.73
CA LEU A 227 -9.39 8.19 10.04
C LEU A 227 -8.47 9.02 10.94
N THR A 228 -7.39 9.58 10.41
CA THR A 228 -6.48 10.45 11.20
C THR A 228 -7.14 11.79 11.58
N CYS A 229 -7.95 12.39 10.70
CA CYS A 229 -8.72 13.58 10.98
C CYS A 229 -9.78 13.33 12.05
N ALA A 230 -10.44 12.16 12.02
CA ALA A 230 -11.39 11.77 13.06
C ALA A 230 -10.71 11.66 14.44
N ASP A 231 -9.49 11.11 14.48
CA ASP A 231 -8.69 11.01 15.70
C ASP A 231 -8.33 12.39 16.29
N ASP A 232 -8.03 13.36 15.44
CA ASP A 232 -7.69 14.73 15.82
C ASP A 232 -8.92 15.60 16.13
N GLY A 233 -10.14 15.12 15.87
CA GLY A 233 -11.39 15.80 16.16
C GLY A 233 -11.91 16.69 15.02
N GLU A 234 -11.33 16.60 13.83
CA GLU A 234 -11.83 17.31 12.65
C GLU A 234 -12.97 16.53 12.00
N VAL A 235 -14.09 16.45 12.71
CA VAL A 235 -15.24 15.60 12.39
C VAL A 235 -15.84 15.90 11.01
N ALA A 236 -15.90 17.17 10.61
CA ALA A 236 -16.46 17.58 9.31
C ALA A 236 -15.57 17.05 8.16
N LEU A 237 -14.27 17.33 8.21
CA LEU A 237 -13.32 16.85 7.20
C LEU A 237 -13.24 15.33 7.16
N ALA A 238 -13.19 14.69 8.33
CA ALA A 238 -13.20 13.23 8.43
C ALA A 238 -14.44 12.62 7.76
N LYS A 239 -15.61 13.24 7.92
CA LYS A 239 -16.83 12.77 7.30
C LYS A 239 -16.78 12.82 5.79
N ASP A 240 -16.32 13.94 5.22
CA ASP A 240 -16.24 14.10 3.77
C ASP A 240 -15.26 13.09 3.17
N LEU A 241 -14.06 12.96 3.75
CA LEU A 241 -13.04 12.01 3.31
C LEU A 241 -13.49 10.55 3.44
N LEU A 242 -14.07 10.17 4.58
CA LEU A 242 -14.56 8.80 4.78
C LEU A 242 -15.77 8.49 3.89
N SER A 243 -16.61 9.48 3.61
CA SER A 243 -17.71 9.31 2.68
C SER A 243 -17.20 9.03 1.27
N THR A 244 -16.21 9.79 0.79
CA THR A 244 -15.55 9.55 -0.50
C THR A 244 -14.93 8.14 -0.56
N ALA A 245 -14.24 7.72 0.51
CA ALA A 245 -13.60 6.42 0.58
C ALA A 245 -14.60 5.23 0.56
N THR A 246 -15.84 5.43 1.00
CA THR A 246 -16.85 4.35 1.11
C THR A 246 -17.92 4.40 0.01
N THR A 247 -17.81 5.29 -0.99
CA THR A 247 -18.69 5.32 -2.16
C THR A 247 -18.38 4.18 -3.14
N ASP A 248 -19.35 3.87 -4.01
CA ASP A 248 -19.19 2.97 -5.17
C ASP A 248 -18.75 1.52 -4.89
N GLY A 249 -19.30 0.92 -3.83
CA GLY A 249 -19.19 -0.53 -3.63
C GLY A 249 -17.89 -1.01 -2.98
N VAL A 250 -16.97 -0.14 -2.66
CA VAL A 250 -15.80 -0.52 -1.85
C VAL A 250 -16.22 -0.71 -0.40
N SER A 251 -16.16 -1.95 0.05
CA SER A 251 -16.53 -2.32 1.41
C SER A 251 -15.30 -2.30 2.31
N SER A 252 -15.08 -1.20 3.03
CA SER A 252 -14.05 -1.09 4.07
C SER A 252 -14.66 -1.12 5.46
N PHE A 253 -14.24 -2.06 6.28
CA PHE A 253 -14.61 -2.10 7.70
C PHE A 253 -14.19 -0.79 8.39
N ALA A 254 -12.94 -0.38 8.21
CA ALA A 254 -12.40 0.83 8.82
C ALA A 254 -13.13 2.10 8.36
N GLY A 255 -13.51 2.19 7.08
CA GLY A 255 -14.28 3.31 6.53
C GLY A 255 -15.66 3.43 7.16
N HIS A 256 -16.45 2.35 7.15
CA HIS A 256 -17.78 2.32 7.77
C HIS A 256 -17.71 2.50 9.28
N TYR A 257 -16.71 1.93 9.94
CA TYR A 257 -16.48 2.11 11.36
C TYR A 257 -16.17 3.57 11.71
N GLY A 258 -15.27 4.22 10.96
CA GLY A 258 -14.93 5.64 11.13
C GLY A 258 -16.14 6.54 10.93
N LEU A 259 -16.93 6.33 9.86
CA LEU A 259 -18.19 7.05 9.61
C LEU A 259 -19.20 6.84 10.74
N GLY A 260 -19.31 5.63 11.25
CA GLY A 260 -20.16 5.33 12.40
C GLY A 260 -19.84 6.23 13.59
N TRP A 261 -18.56 6.39 13.93
CA TRP A 261 -18.11 7.27 15.01
C TRP A 261 -18.30 8.74 14.71
N VAL A 262 -18.08 9.18 13.47
CA VAL A 262 -18.39 10.56 13.04
C VAL A 262 -19.87 10.85 13.30
N PHE A 263 -20.77 9.92 12.94
CA PHE A 263 -22.21 10.11 13.20
C PHE A 263 -22.57 10.04 14.69
N VAL A 264 -21.83 9.27 15.51
CA VAL A 264 -21.97 9.33 16.98
C VAL A 264 -21.62 10.69 17.52
N ALA A 265 -20.52 11.30 17.07
CA ALA A 265 -20.11 12.66 17.46
C ALA A 265 -21.15 13.71 17.04
N GLU A 266 -21.76 13.55 15.87
CA GLU A 266 -22.87 14.40 15.40
C GLU A 266 -24.22 14.06 16.07
N LYS A 267 -24.28 13.10 17.00
CA LYS A 267 -25.50 12.58 17.65
C LYS A 267 -26.56 12.03 16.68
N LYS A 268 -26.12 11.63 15.48
CA LYS A 268 -26.96 11.03 14.43
C LYS A 268 -27.07 9.51 14.58
N TRP A 269 -27.64 9.05 15.70
CA TRP A 269 -27.64 7.65 16.14
C TRP A 269 -28.14 6.64 15.09
N ARG A 270 -29.18 6.98 14.34
CA ARG A 270 -29.71 6.09 13.29
C ARG A 270 -28.70 5.85 12.17
N ARG A 271 -27.97 6.91 11.75
CA ARG A 271 -26.93 6.80 10.73
C ARG A 271 -25.74 6.03 11.27
N ALA A 272 -25.31 6.32 12.49
CA ALA A 272 -24.25 5.59 13.16
C ALA A 272 -24.54 4.08 13.20
N LEU A 273 -25.74 3.68 13.63
CA LEU A 273 -26.15 2.27 13.63
C LEU A 273 -26.12 1.65 12.23
N GLY A 274 -26.49 2.42 11.19
CA GLY A 274 -26.40 1.97 9.80
C GLY A 274 -24.97 1.65 9.40
N GLU A 275 -24.05 2.55 9.68
CA GLU A 275 -22.63 2.37 9.32
C GLU A 275 -21.96 1.24 10.11
N PHE A 276 -22.21 1.13 11.42
CA PHE A 276 -21.66 -0.01 12.19
C PHE A 276 -22.24 -1.36 11.77
N LYS A 277 -23.47 -1.42 11.29
CA LYS A 277 -24.02 -2.65 10.70
C LYS A 277 -23.33 -2.99 9.38
N ARG A 278 -23.04 -1.99 8.53
CA ARG A 278 -22.25 -2.18 7.31
C ARG A 278 -20.85 -2.67 7.65
N ALA A 279 -20.18 -2.05 8.63
CA ALA A 279 -18.89 -2.53 9.12
C ALA A 279 -18.95 -4.00 9.55
N LEU A 280 -20.00 -4.40 10.29
CA LEU A 280 -20.20 -5.80 10.70
C LEU A 280 -20.43 -6.75 9.52
N THR A 281 -21.09 -6.29 8.44
CA THR A 281 -21.29 -7.14 7.24
C THR A 281 -19.99 -7.32 6.45
N VAL A 282 -19.11 -6.31 6.44
CA VAL A 282 -17.79 -6.39 5.80
C VAL A 282 -16.86 -7.33 6.56
N ARG A 283 -16.77 -7.14 7.87
CA ARG A 283 -15.92 -7.94 8.75
C ARG A 283 -16.69 -8.34 10.00
N PRO A 284 -17.30 -9.53 10.03
CA PRO A 284 -17.86 -10.08 11.25
C PRO A 284 -16.75 -10.30 12.28
N SER A 285 -16.69 -9.46 13.29
CA SER A 285 -15.65 -9.52 14.32
C SER A 285 -16.21 -9.24 15.71
N ALA A 286 -15.49 -9.67 16.76
CA ALA A 286 -15.85 -9.40 18.13
C ALA A 286 -15.93 -7.90 18.41
N GLU A 287 -15.02 -7.12 17.82
CA GLU A 287 -14.96 -5.66 17.95
C GLU A 287 -16.19 -4.98 17.34
N ALA A 288 -16.62 -5.41 16.15
CA ALA A 288 -17.82 -4.87 15.51
C ALA A 288 -19.08 -5.16 16.32
N HIS A 289 -19.18 -6.36 16.88
CA HIS A 289 -20.27 -6.70 17.80
C HIS A 289 -20.21 -5.90 19.09
N TYR A 290 -19.03 -5.72 19.67
CA TYR A 290 -18.83 -4.92 20.88
C TYR A 290 -19.32 -3.49 20.71
N VAL A 291 -18.91 -2.81 19.61
CA VAL A 291 -19.31 -1.42 19.35
C VAL A 291 -20.82 -1.29 19.16
N LEU A 292 -21.44 -2.20 18.43
CA LEU A 292 -22.91 -2.23 18.32
C LEU A 292 -23.57 -2.44 19.67
N GLY A 293 -23.00 -3.31 20.52
CA GLY A 293 -23.44 -3.54 21.89
C GLY A 293 -23.37 -2.27 22.73
N CYS A 294 -22.25 -1.54 22.65
CA CYS A 294 -22.06 -0.25 23.32
C CYS A 294 -23.11 0.77 22.88
N LEU A 295 -23.31 0.89 21.60
CA LEU A 295 -24.25 1.87 21.04
C LEU A 295 -25.71 1.54 21.42
N TYR A 296 -26.11 0.28 21.41
CA TYR A 296 -27.43 -0.12 21.87
C TYR A 296 -27.62 0.09 23.37
N TYR A 297 -26.57 -0.13 24.16
CA TYR A 297 -26.58 0.14 25.60
C TYR A 297 -26.78 1.64 25.90
N GLU A 298 -26.08 2.53 25.21
CA GLU A 298 -26.24 3.97 25.32
C GLU A 298 -27.65 4.45 24.88
N LEU A 299 -28.23 3.76 23.92
CA LEU A 299 -29.61 4.03 23.46
C LEU A 299 -30.69 3.40 24.33
N ASN A 300 -30.34 2.86 25.50
CA ASN A 300 -31.23 2.14 26.42
C ASN A 300 -31.97 0.95 25.77
N ARG A 301 -31.37 0.35 24.75
CA ARG A 301 -31.90 -0.87 24.10
C ARG A 301 -31.19 -2.10 24.62
N ASP A 302 -31.33 -2.36 25.90
CA ASP A 302 -30.56 -3.36 26.64
C ASP A 302 -30.66 -4.78 26.07
N GLY A 303 -31.83 -5.19 25.55
CA GLY A 303 -31.98 -6.50 24.94
C GLY A 303 -31.12 -6.69 23.70
N LEU A 304 -30.96 -5.65 22.87
CA LEU A 304 -30.09 -5.68 21.69
C LEU A 304 -28.63 -5.57 22.11
N ALA A 305 -28.33 -4.73 23.12
CA ALA A 305 -27.00 -4.63 23.68
C ALA A 305 -26.49 -5.98 24.18
N VAL A 306 -27.29 -6.68 25.01
CA VAL A 306 -26.96 -8.03 25.51
C VAL A 306 -26.72 -9.00 24.35
N ARG A 307 -27.55 -8.98 23.30
CA ARG A 307 -27.39 -9.88 22.15
C ARG A 307 -26.03 -9.68 21.46
N HIS A 308 -25.66 -8.43 21.17
CA HIS A 308 -24.41 -8.11 20.49
C HIS A 308 -23.19 -8.34 21.39
N LEU A 309 -23.25 -7.93 22.67
CA LEU A 309 -22.15 -8.14 23.62
C LEU A 309 -21.90 -9.62 23.89
N ARG A 310 -22.98 -10.43 24.00
CA ARG A 310 -22.83 -11.87 24.12
C ARG A 310 -22.14 -12.46 22.88
N LYS A 311 -22.51 -12.00 21.68
CA LYS A 311 -21.86 -12.48 20.47
C LYS A 311 -20.37 -12.10 20.42
N ALA A 312 -20.02 -10.88 20.86
CA ALA A 312 -18.63 -10.46 21.00
C ALA A 312 -17.83 -11.37 21.94
N THR A 313 -18.40 -11.71 23.12
CA THR A 313 -17.77 -12.60 24.10
C THR A 313 -17.74 -14.08 23.70
N GLU A 314 -18.64 -14.51 22.81
CA GLU A 314 -18.61 -15.85 22.20
C GLU A 314 -17.50 -15.96 21.16
N MET A 315 -17.26 -14.89 20.40
CA MET A 315 -16.19 -14.84 19.36
C MET A 315 -14.81 -14.68 19.99
N ASP A 316 -14.68 -13.89 21.05
CA ASP A 316 -13.44 -13.72 21.80
C ASP A 316 -13.68 -13.82 23.32
N ALA A 317 -13.36 -14.97 23.87
CA ALA A 317 -13.48 -15.22 25.31
C ALA A 317 -12.50 -14.38 26.17
N GLY A 318 -11.50 -13.75 25.57
CA GLY A 318 -10.56 -12.85 26.23
C GLY A 318 -10.97 -11.37 26.19
N TYR A 319 -12.13 -11.03 25.63
CA TYR A 319 -12.57 -9.64 25.49
C TYR A 319 -13.18 -9.09 26.79
N THR A 320 -12.30 -8.70 27.71
CA THR A 320 -12.67 -8.27 29.08
C THR A 320 -13.61 -7.07 29.11
N GLU A 321 -13.45 -6.12 28.18
CA GLU A 321 -14.31 -4.93 28.07
C GLU A 321 -15.73 -5.30 27.67
N ALA A 322 -15.89 -6.28 26.77
CA ALA A 322 -17.19 -6.77 26.35
C ALA A 322 -17.91 -7.49 27.52
N PHE A 323 -17.19 -8.29 28.32
CA PHE A 323 -17.75 -8.92 29.51
C PHE A 323 -18.17 -7.90 30.56
N SER A 324 -17.36 -6.84 30.78
CA SER A 324 -17.69 -5.78 31.74
C SER A 324 -18.98 -5.06 31.38
N LEU A 325 -19.14 -4.69 30.09
CA LEU A 325 -20.35 -4.03 29.64
C LEU A 325 -21.55 -4.97 29.57
N LEU A 326 -21.34 -6.25 29.25
CA LEU A 326 -22.37 -7.27 29.26
C LEU A 326 -22.94 -7.45 30.67
N ALA A 327 -22.09 -7.43 31.70
CA ALA A 327 -22.51 -7.50 33.09
C ALA A 327 -23.43 -6.31 33.46
N GLN A 328 -23.05 -5.09 33.07
CA GLN A 328 -23.89 -3.93 33.33
C GLN A 328 -25.22 -3.98 32.55
N ALA A 329 -25.21 -4.48 31.33
CA ALA A 329 -26.44 -4.67 30.55
C ALA A 329 -27.36 -5.76 31.22
N TYR A 330 -26.78 -6.79 31.80
CA TYR A 330 -27.53 -7.78 32.57
C TYR A 330 -28.09 -7.19 33.88
N GLU A 331 -27.34 -6.32 34.58
CA GLU A 331 -27.83 -5.64 35.77
C GLU A 331 -29.04 -4.76 35.44
N ARG A 332 -28.97 -3.97 34.38
CA ARG A 332 -30.08 -3.14 33.91
C ARG A 332 -31.33 -3.93 33.50
N THR A 333 -31.12 -5.14 32.99
CA THR A 333 -32.23 -6.09 32.66
C THR A 333 -32.67 -6.96 33.81
N GLY A 334 -32.13 -6.77 35.03
CA GLY A 334 -32.51 -7.51 36.25
C GLY A 334 -31.94 -8.94 36.33
N ARG A 335 -31.04 -9.32 35.43
CA ARG A 335 -30.46 -10.67 35.34
C ARG A 335 -29.20 -10.78 36.21
N LYS A 336 -29.35 -10.65 37.53
CA LYS A 336 -28.24 -10.53 38.50
C LYS A 336 -27.23 -11.69 38.45
N GLU A 337 -27.69 -12.94 38.29
CA GLU A 337 -26.80 -14.08 38.25
C GLU A 337 -25.91 -14.09 37.00
N LEU A 338 -26.47 -13.76 35.82
CA LEU A 338 -25.68 -13.62 34.59
C LEU A 338 -24.72 -12.44 34.67
N ALA A 339 -25.09 -11.35 35.33
CA ALA A 339 -24.21 -10.22 35.57
C ALA A 339 -22.99 -10.62 36.40
N ARG A 340 -23.20 -11.39 37.48
CA ARG A 340 -22.12 -11.89 38.32
C ARG A 340 -21.14 -12.79 37.55
N GLN A 341 -21.68 -13.72 36.74
CA GLN A 341 -20.87 -14.61 35.90
C GLN A 341 -20.06 -13.83 34.85
N ALA A 342 -20.66 -12.79 34.26
CA ALA A 342 -19.95 -11.94 33.31
C ALA A 342 -18.85 -11.12 33.98
N LEU A 343 -19.07 -10.58 35.19
CA LEU A 343 -18.06 -9.88 35.98
C LEU A 343 -16.89 -10.79 36.38
N GLU A 344 -17.15 -12.04 36.73
CA GLU A 344 -16.09 -13.02 37.03
C GLU A 344 -15.19 -13.24 35.82
N LYS A 345 -15.75 -13.35 34.61
CA LYS A 345 -15.01 -13.48 33.34
C LYS A 345 -14.27 -12.22 32.96
N ALA A 346 -14.81 -11.05 33.28
CA ALA A 346 -14.15 -9.76 33.04
C ALA A 346 -12.89 -9.58 33.90
N GLY A 347 -12.76 -10.35 35.02
CA GLY A 347 -11.69 -10.18 35.97
C GLY A 347 -11.86 -8.86 36.79
N ARG A 348 -10.94 -8.66 37.77
CA ARG A 348 -10.98 -7.45 38.63
C ARG A 348 -10.58 -6.15 37.96
N LYS A 349 -10.27 -6.16 36.67
CA LYS A 349 -10.01 -4.93 35.91
C LYS A 349 -11.35 -4.29 35.57
N ASN A 350 -11.67 -3.19 36.25
CA ASN A 350 -12.69 -2.27 35.74
C ASN A 350 -12.25 -1.84 34.36
N GLY A 351 -12.71 -2.53 33.32
CA GLY A 351 -12.46 -2.12 31.92
C GLY A 351 -12.93 -0.68 31.79
N SER A 352 -12.14 0.13 31.13
CA SER A 352 -12.56 1.50 30.81
C SER A 352 -13.91 1.44 30.10
N LEU A 353 -14.95 1.90 30.75
CA LEU A 353 -16.28 1.94 30.19
C LEU A 353 -16.24 2.70 28.88
N PHE A 354 -16.88 2.14 27.86
CA PHE A 354 -17.16 2.84 26.63
C PHE A 354 -17.78 4.21 26.98
N GLN A 355 -17.07 5.26 26.68
CA GLN A 355 -17.58 6.62 26.83
C GLN A 355 -17.79 7.20 25.45
N VAL A 356 -19.01 7.61 25.17
CA VAL A 356 -19.28 8.44 24.00
C VAL A 356 -18.40 9.68 24.09
N PRO A 357 -17.56 9.98 23.10
CA PRO A 357 -16.66 11.12 23.17
C PRO A 357 -17.46 12.40 23.44
N LYS A 358 -17.16 13.07 24.55
CA LYS A 358 -17.84 14.33 24.95
C LYS A 358 -17.30 15.55 24.20
N SER A 359 -16.17 15.43 23.53
CA SER A 359 -15.49 16.49 22.80
C SER A 359 -14.83 15.98 21.52
N GLY A 360 -14.69 16.83 20.53
CA GLY A 360 -14.30 16.63 19.14
C GLY A 360 -13.38 15.47 18.72
N ALA A 361 -12.35 15.14 19.52
CA ALA A 361 -11.41 14.05 19.17
C ALA A 361 -12.04 12.67 19.42
N LEU A 362 -12.18 11.86 18.36
CA LEU A 362 -12.83 10.56 18.46
C LEU A 362 -11.89 9.46 18.99
N ARG A 363 -10.58 9.69 18.92
CA ARG A 363 -9.51 8.79 19.40
C ARG A 363 -9.67 7.33 18.93
N LEU A 364 -10.08 7.15 17.69
CA LEU A 364 -10.32 5.82 17.09
C LEU A 364 -9.05 4.96 17.07
N MET A 365 -7.94 5.61 16.72
CA MET A 365 -6.64 4.98 16.53
C MET A 365 -5.75 5.08 17.78
N SER A 366 -6.01 6.06 18.64
CA SER A 366 -5.25 6.37 19.86
C SER A 366 -6.01 6.09 21.14
N GLY A 367 -7.19 5.46 21.04
CA GLY A 367 -8.08 5.18 22.16
C GLY A 367 -7.59 4.09 23.12
N ALA A 368 -8.35 3.88 24.20
CA ALA A 368 -8.03 2.92 25.24
C ALA A 368 -8.13 1.45 24.77
N ASP A 369 -8.97 1.17 23.78
CA ASP A 369 -9.12 -0.16 23.20
C ASP A 369 -8.06 -0.40 22.13
N LYS A 370 -6.92 -0.98 22.55
CA LYS A 370 -5.79 -1.27 21.68
C LYS A 370 -6.13 -2.27 20.57
N ARG A 371 -6.97 -3.28 20.88
CA ARG A 371 -7.35 -4.32 19.91
C ARG A 371 -8.15 -3.72 18.76
N LEU A 372 -9.11 -2.87 19.10
CA LEU A 372 -9.93 -2.20 18.11
C LEU A 372 -9.11 -1.25 17.23
N ALA A 373 -8.22 -0.46 17.83
CA ALA A 373 -7.31 0.43 17.11
C ALA A 373 -6.37 -0.35 16.17
N GLU A 374 -5.91 -1.54 16.57
CA GLU A 374 -5.09 -2.43 15.76
C GLU A 374 -5.89 -3.02 14.60
N ALA A 375 -7.06 -3.55 14.86
CA ALA A 375 -7.97 -4.08 13.84
C ALA A 375 -8.36 -3.04 12.78
N LEU A 376 -8.57 -1.77 13.19
CA LEU A 376 -8.83 -0.66 12.28
C LEU A 376 -7.63 -0.33 11.40
N ARG A 377 -6.42 -0.29 11.99
CA ARG A 377 -5.20 -0.02 11.22
C ARG A 377 -4.92 -1.10 10.20
N GLU A 378 -5.06 -2.36 10.60
CA GLU A 378 -4.86 -3.50 9.71
C GLU A 378 -5.86 -3.47 8.54
N ASP A 379 -7.15 -3.28 8.82
CA ASP A 379 -8.18 -3.24 7.78
C ASP A 379 -7.98 -2.05 6.84
N ALA A 380 -7.70 -0.86 7.38
CA ALA A 380 -7.49 0.33 6.56
C ALA A 380 -6.29 0.18 5.61
N LEU A 381 -5.24 -0.52 6.04
CA LEU A 381 -4.06 -0.79 5.22
C LEU A 381 -4.25 -1.95 4.24
N ALA A 382 -5.12 -2.92 4.58
CA ALA A 382 -5.42 -4.08 3.74
C ALA A 382 -6.54 -3.82 2.73
N THR A 383 -7.31 -2.73 2.86
CA THR A 383 -8.41 -2.41 1.94
C THR A 383 -7.87 -2.18 0.53
N ASP A 384 -8.29 -3.05 -0.39
CA ASP A 384 -7.93 -2.94 -1.80
C ASP A 384 -8.97 -2.10 -2.55
N PHE A 385 -8.53 -1.01 -3.14
CA PHE A 385 -9.35 -0.09 -3.92
C PHE A 385 -9.24 -0.32 -5.44
N THR A 386 -8.46 -1.33 -5.88
CA THR A 386 -8.22 -1.60 -7.30
C THR A 386 -9.36 -2.37 -7.97
N ASN A 387 -10.23 -3.05 -7.21
CA ASN A 387 -11.30 -3.90 -7.73
C ASN A 387 -12.61 -3.15 -8.04
N GLY A 388 -12.58 -1.85 -8.24
CA GLY A 388 -13.73 -0.99 -8.51
C GLY A 388 -13.87 -0.52 -9.97
N HIS A 389 -13.42 -1.33 -10.95
CA HIS A 389 -13.65 -1.06 -12.38
C HIS A 389 -14.28 -2.25 -13.05
#